data_8b125c5e57124012c7bde0408c865c78
#
_entry.id   8b125c5e57124012c7bde0408c865c78
#
_cell.length_a   1.000
_cell.length_b   1.000
_cell.length_c   1.000
_cell.angle_alpha   90.00
_cell.angle_beta   90.00
_cell.angle_gamma   90.00
#
_symmetry.space_group_name_H-M   'P 1'
#
loop_
_entity.id
_entity.type
_entity.pdbx_description
1 polymer ?
#
loop_
_entity_poly.entity_id
_entity_poly.type
_entity_poly.pdbx_seq_one_letter_code
_entity_poly.pdbx_strand_id
1 'polypeptide(L)'
;MSVSNRKFIWLLLILLLLGIGVYGVYQSSNENHTIQATPAIQSLSVIKPHEQDAKIVHIYIGQAEAINQTEIVPYISGHITDITVQGGQKVKKGDVLAVLEQDEFLADLAAADAALFALKADFVNAKIKYERMKNSGEDVYAQQEIDNAKSSFLSAAGNLEKARAEQFAAQTKFDYTYMKAPFDGVLGNIAVSPGEYVSPQSHNLMELVQYNPIRVVFSVTDKDFLNSFDKKDKADIVVKARLANGDVLPQVGKIKYTSNTIDKNTNSLAIYAEFENPDNRLLPNAYVQVLLEKEYKNIILIAKPRVIMKPDGDYLYTVLNGILSLHKLHIFGESDNNFVAENNFAEDEYIVEDTPESQQAGDEVSYIIKAVQ
;
A
#
# COMPACT_ATOMS: atom_id res chain seq x y z
N MET A 1 -111.21 -16.07 -46.27
CA MET A 1 -109.77 -16.17 -45.84
C MET A 1 -109.53 -15.17 -44.74
N SER A 2 -109.16 -15.44 -43.60
CA SER A 2 -108.98 -16.48 -42.63
C SER A 2 -108.60 -15.73 -41.32
N VAL A 3 -109.46 -15.80 -40.34
CA VAL A 3 -109.29 -15.23 -38.98
C VAL A 3 -108.08 -15.90 -38.23
N SER A 4 -107.47 -16.89 -38.83
CA SER A 4 -106.34 -17.67 -38.22
C SER A 4 -105.03 -16.95 -38.14
N ASN A 5 -104.68 -16.07 -39.10
CA ASN A 5 -103.37 -15.42 -39.13
C ASN A 5 -103.23 -14.26 -38.13
N ARG A 6 -104.29 -13.66 -37.67
CA ARG A 6 -104.21 -12.58 -36.66
C ARG A 6 -103.88 -13.11 -35.25
N LYS A 7 -104.34 -14.31 -34.91
CA LYS A 7 -104.01 -14.92 -33.61
C LYS A 7 -102.56 -15.36 -33.55
N PHE A 8 -101.99 -15.80 -34.68
CA PHE A 8 -100.57 -16.23 -34.72
C PHE A 8 -99.62 -15.01 -34.63
N ILE A 9 -99.96 -13.90 -35.22
CA ILE A 9 -99.17 -12.66 -35.12
C ILE A 9 -99.19 -12.11 -33.69
N TRP A 10 -100.35 -12.17 -33.01
CA TRP A 10 -100.39 -11.76 -31.59
C TRP A 10 -99.65 -12.70 -30.67
N LEU A 11 -99.59 -13.97 -30.95
CA LEU A 11 -98.80 -14.94 -30.16
C LEU A 11 -97.25 -14.71 -30.34
N LEU A 12 -96.84 -14.36 -31.56
CA LEU A 12 -95.45 -13.97 -31.85
C LEU A 12 -95.05 -12.66 -31.19
N LEU A 13 -95.94 -11.67 -31.14
CA LEU A 13 -95.73 -10.40 -30.47
C LEU A 13 -95.58 -10.56 -28.93
N ILE A 14 -96.45 -11.44 -28.34
CA ILE A 14 -96.33 -11.73 -26.89
C ILE A 14 -95.05 -12.50 -26.55
N LEU A 15 -94.65 -13.41 -27.43
CA LEU A 15 -93.34 -14.13 -27.24
C LEU A 15 -92.16 -13.17 -27.43
N LEU A 16 -92.24 -12.18 -28.35
CA LEU A 16 -91.21 -11.20 -28.52
C LEU A 16 -91.13 -10.24 -27.34
N LEU A 17 -92.27 -9.82 -26.78
CA LEU A 17 -92.33 -8.98 -25.58
C LEU A 17 -91.82 -9.72 -24.32
N LEU A 18 -92.14 -11.01 -24.17
CA LEU A 18 -91.60 -11.86 -23.10
C LEU A 18 -90.06 -12.06 -23.25
N GLY A 19 -89.59 -12.21 -24.51
CA GLY A 19 -88.10 -12.33 -24.78
C GLY A 19 -87.37 -11.07 -24.41
N ILE A 20 -87.94 -9.88 -24.73
CA ILE A 20 -87.37 -8.55 -24.39
C ILE A 20 -87.40 -8.35 -22.88
N GLY A 21 -88.46 -8.76 -22.18
CA GLY A 21 -88.53 -8.69 -20.73
C GLY A 21 -87.53 -9.60 -20.01
N VAL A 22 -87.41 -10.81 -20.49
CA VAL A 22 -86.39 -11.73 -19.95
C VAL A 22 -84.96 -11.24 -20.24
N TYR A 23 -84.73 -10.67 -21.44
CA TYR A 23 -83.44 -10.09 -21.79
C TYR A 23 -83.11 -8.87 -20.96
N GLY A 24 -84.09 -8.01 -20.68
CA GLY A 24 -83.90 -6.84 -19.79
C GLY A 24 -83.60 -7.24 -18.34
N VAL A 25 -84.29 -8.27 -17.82
CA VAL A 25 -84.02 -8.80 -16.47
C VAL A 25 -82.63 -9.49 -16.41
N TYR A 26 -82.25 -10.19 -17.49
CA TYR A 26 -80.91 -10.83 -17.57
C TYR A 26 -79.83 -9.80 -17.67
N GLN A 27 -80.01 -8.67 -18.35
CA GLN A 27 -79.00 -7.59 -18.40
C GLN A 27 -78.98 -6.80 -17.10
N SER A 28 -80.08 -6.59 -16.40
CA SER A 28 -80.14 -5.93 -15.09
C SER A 28 -79.54 -6.77 -13.97
N SER A 29 -79.51 -8.10 -14.11
CA SER A 29 -78.88 -9.03 -13.14
C SER A 29 -77.36 -9.16 -13.35
N ASN A 30 -76.81 -8.62 -14.45
CA ASN A 30 -75.38 -8.67 -14.78
C ASN A 30 -74.67 -7.33 -14.55
N GLU A 31 -75.30 -6.36 -13.87
CA GLU A 31 -74.52 -5.34 -13.18
C GLU A 31 -73.80 -6.00 -12.02
N ASN A 32 -72.70 -6.65 -12.36
CA ASN A 32 -71.65 -6.96 -11.39
C ASN A 32 -71.34 -5.67 -10.65
N HIS A 33 -71.76 -5.58 -9.41
CA HIS A 33 -71.08 -4.74 -8.46
C HIS A 33 -69.61 -5.20 -8.46
N THR A 34 -68.79 -4.59 -9.31
CA THR A 34 -67.36 -4.54 -9.07
C THR A 34 -67.25 -3.82 -7.74
N ILE A 35 -67.20 -4.57 -6.66
CA ILE A 35 -66.64 -4.12 -5.41
C ILE A 35 -65.26 -3.70 -5.83
N GLN A 36 -64.99 -2.40 -6.02
CA GLN A 36 -63.65 -1.86 -5.98
C GLN A 36 -63.14 -2.30 -4.62
N ALA A 37 -62.39 -3.41 -4.61
CA ALA A 37 -61.54 -3.75 -3.49
C ALA A 37 -60.69 -2.51 -3.25
N THR A 38 -60.98 -1.77 -2.19
CA THR A 38 -60.05 -0.79 -1.65
C THR A 38 -58.70 -1.50 -1.68
N PRO A 39 -57.67 -0.99 -2.38
CA PRO A 39 -56.39 -1.64 -2.40
C PRO A 39 -56.01 -1.87 -0.93
N ALA A 40 -55.88 -3.14 -0.54
CA ALA A 40 -55.38 -3.48 0.78
C ALA A 40 -54.07 -2.71 0.90
N ILE A 41 -54.02 -1.74 1.78
CA ILE A 41 -52.79 -0.99 2.04
C ILE A 41 -51.84 -2.02 2.58
N GLN A 42 -51.01 -2.56 1.68
CA GLN A 42 -50.03 -3.56 2.02
C GLN A 42 -49.00 -2.87 2.92
N SER A 43 -48.98 -3.21 4.20
CA SER A 43 -48.06 -2.60 5.15
C SER A 43 -46.64 -3.07 4.84
N LEU A 44 -45.75 -2.14 4.55
CA LEU A 44 -44.34 -2.43 4.31
C LEU A 44 -43.63 -2.74 5.64
N SER A 45 -42.79 -3.73 5.65
CA SER A 45 -41.87 -3.96 6.75
C SER A 45 -40.68 -3.03 6.64
N VAL A 46 -40.43 -2.26 7.70
CA VAL A 46 -39.31 -1.32 7.74
C VAL A 46 -38.44 -1.52 8.96
N ILE A 47 -37.18 -1.18 8.84
CA ILE A 47 -36.20 -1.22 9.92
C ILE A 47 -35.60 0.18 10.12
N LYS A 48 -35.26 0.50 11.37
CA LYS A 48 -34.54 1.74 11.66
C LYS A 48 -33.07 1.58 11.24
N PRO A 49 -32.47 2.56 10.53
CA PRO A 49 -31.04 2.57 10.30
C PRO A 49 -30.26 2.43 11.63
N HIS A 50 -29.29 1.52 11.66
CA HIS A 50 -28.46 1.28 12.85
C HIS A 50 -27.01 1.59 12.55
N GLU A 51 -26.47 2.55 13.30
CA GLU A 51 -25.06 2.91 13.21
C GLU A 51 -24.17 1.87 13.84
N GLN A 52 -23.12 1.52 13.14
CA GLN A 52 -22.08 0.63 13.64
C GLN A 52 -20.73 0.91 12.97
N ASP A 53 -19.68 0.40 13.55
CA ASP A 53 -18.36 0.43 12.95
C ASP A 53 -18.17 -0.81 12.06
N ALA A 54 -17.57 -0.65 10.89
CA ALA A 54 -17.25 -1.76 10.03
C ALA A 54 -15.87 -1.62 9.40
N LYS A 55 -15.25 -2.77 9.12
CA LYS A 55 -13.97 -2.86 8.42
C LYS A 55 -14.20 -3.30 6.99
N ILE A 56 -13.63 -2.54 6.07
CA ILE A 56 -13.53 -2.93 4.68
C ILE A 56 -12.11 -3.45 4.45
N VAL A 57 -12.01 -4.63 3.85
CA VAL A 57 -10.74 -5.27 3.51
C VAL A 57 -10.63 -5.38 2.00
N HIS A 58 -9.71 -4.60 1.42
CA HIS A 58 -9.34 -4.76 0.02
C HIS A 58 -8.15 -5.69 -0.09
N ILE A 59 -8.23 -6.66 -1.00
CA ILE A 59 -7.18 -7.67 -1.20
C ILE A 59 -6.49 -7.39 -2.53
N TYR A 60 -5.17 -7.18 -2.48
CA TYR A 60 -4.32 -6.99 -3.65
C TYR A 60 -3.26 -8.08 -3.71
N ILE A 61 -2.79 -8.39 -4.90
CA ILE A 61 -1.62 -9.24 -5.07
C ILE A 61 -0.38 -8.35 -5.03
N GLY A 62 0.54 -8.67 -4.15
CA GLY A 62 1.82 -8.00 -4.02
C GLY A 62 2.98 -8.94 -4.21
N GLN A 63 4.14 -8.39 -4.50
CA GLN A 63 5.41 -9.10 -4.55
C GLN A 63 6.37 -8.53 -3.50
N ALA A 64 7.02 -9.39 -2.77
CA ALA A 64 8.05 -9.00 -1.84
C ALA A 64 9.36 -8.69 -2.57
N GLU A 65 10.03 -7.62 -2.18
CA GLU A 65 11.32 -7.19 -2.71
C GLU A 65 12.29 -6.92 -1.58
N ALA A 66 13.55 -7.28 -1.79
CA ALA A 66 14.60 -6.83 -0.88
C ALA A 66 14.73 -5.29 -0.97
N ILE A 67 14.91 -4.63 0.18
CA ILE A 67 15.19 -3.18 0.18
C ILE A 67 16.57 -2.93 -0.40
N ASN A 68 17.55 -3.75 0.03
CA ASN A 68 18.90 -3.72 -0.48
C ASN A 68 19.31 -5.13 -0.91
N GLN A 69 19.88 -5.24 -2.10
CA GLN A 69 20.43 -6.46 -2.65
C GLN A 69 21.66 -6.07 -3.49
N THR A 70 22.79 -6.71 -3.25
CA THR A 70 24.03 -6.43 -3.98
C THR A 70 24.92 -7.65 -4.07
N GLU A 71 25.69 -7.71 -5.12
CA GLU A 71 26.86 -8.60 -5.20
C GLU A 71 28.04 -7.94 -4.47
N ILE A 72 28.72 -8.73 -3.66
CA ILE A 72 29.95 -8.30 -2.98
C ILE A 72 31.10 -8.55 -3.94
N VAL A 73 31.74 -7.47 -4.34
CA VAL A 73 32.92 -7.47 -5.21
C VAL A 73 34.07 -6.75 -4.50
N PRO A 74 35.34 -7.16 -4.72
CA PRO A 74 36.49 -6.48 -4.12
C PRO A 74 36.71 -5.11 -4.77
N TYR A 75 37.25 -4.16 -4.00
CA TYR A 75 37.67 -2.85 -4.51
C TYR A 75 39.04 -2.89 -5.18
N ILE A 76 39.86 -3.90 -4.84
CA ILE A 76 41.24 -4.13 -5.34
C ILE A 76 41.36 -5.55 -5.82
N SER A 77 42.34 -5.81 -6.67
CA SER A 77 42.67 -7.16 -7.11
C SER A 77 43.60 -7.88 -6.16
N GLY A 78 43.46 -9.18 -6.00
CA GLY A 78 44.30 -9.98 -5.16
C GLY A 78 43.82 -11.45 -5.03
N HIS A 79 44.58 -12.29 -4.37
CA HIS A 79 44.15 -13.64 -4.03
C HIS A 79 43.37 -13.63 -2.71
N ILE A 80 42.27 -14.43 -2.65
CA ILE A 80 41.55 -14.65 -1.39
C ILE A 80 42.38 -15.49 -0.47
N THR A 81 42.73 -14.97 0.72
CA THR A 81 43.44 -15.70 1.75
C THR A 81 42.47 -16.49 2.64
N ASP A 82 41.37 -15.89 3.00
CA ASP A 82 40.38 -16.50 3.89
C ASP A 82 38.95 -16.04 3.58
N ILE A 83 37.97 -16.93 3.85
CA ILE A 83 36.55 -16.65 3.79
C ILE A 83 35.98 -16.92 5.18
N THR A 84 35.58 -15.86 5.87
CA THR A 84 35.20 -15.89 7.29
C THR A 84 33.72 -16.23 7.53
N VAL A 85 32.93 -16.42 6.47
CA VAL A 85 31.48 -16.60 6.52
C VAL A 85 31.04 -17.80 5.69
N GLN A 86 29.77 -18.20 5.88
CA GLN A 86 29.13 -19.28 5.13
C GLN A 86 27.88 -18.81 4.39
N GLY A 87 27.54 -19.52 3.31
CA GLY A 87 26.26 -19.28 2.61
C GLY A 87 25.06 -19.46 3.57
N GLY A 88 24.08 -18.57 3.49
CA GLY A 88 22.93 -18.52 4.39
C GLY A 88 23.18 -17.84 5.74
N GLN A 89 24.41 -17.40 6.04
CA GLN A 89 24.75 -16.74 7.29
C GLN A 89 24.16 -15.32 7.34
N LYS A 90 23.63 -14.94 8.51
CA LYS A 90 23.26 -13.54 8.81
C LYS A 90 24.51 -12.76 9.17
N VAL A 91 24.69 -11.60 8.53
CA VAL A 91 25.83 -10.69 8.76
C VAL A 91 25.33 -9.28 9.04
N LYS A 92 26.13 -8.51 9.76
CA LYS A 92 25.90 -7.11 10.04
C LYS A 92 26.78 -6.23 9.15
N LYS A 93 26.36 -5.00 8.95
CA LYS A 93 27.16 -3.98 8.26
C LYS A 93 28.53 -3.87 8.91
N GLY A 94 29.59 -4.00 8.09
CA GLY A 94 30.98 -3.94 8.52
C GLY A 94 31.60 -5.28 8.88
N ASP A 95 30.83 -6.36 8.97
CA ASP A 95 31.40 -7.71 9.18
C ASP A 95 32.30 -8.08 8.01
N VAL A 96 33.46 -8.67 8.31
CA VAL A 96 34.41 -9.16 7.31
C VAL A 96 33.87 -10.44 6.71
N LEU A 97 33.78 -10.49 5.38
CA LEU A 97 33.26 -11.64 4.61
C LEU A 97 34.38 -12.47 4.02
N ALA A 98 35.40 -11.81 3.50
CA ALA A 98 36.61 -12.44 2.98
C ALA A 98 37.82 -11.52 3.16
N VAL A 99 38.99 -12.08 3.16
CA VAL A 99 40.27 -11.37 3.28
C VAL A 99 41.10 -11.65 2.03
N LEU A 100 41.60 -10.60 1.41
CA LEU A 100 42.59 -10.71 0.33
C LEU A 100 44.01 -10.75 0.90
N GLU A 101 44.96 -11.18 0.09
CA GLU A 101 46.38 -11.15 0.41
C GLU A 101 46.82 -9.73 0.81
N GLN A 102 47.47 -9.58 1.97
CA GLN A 102 47.72 -8.29 2.62
C GLN A 102 49.16 -7.84 2.58
N ASP A 103 50.10 -8.74 2.29
CA ASP A 103 51.54 -8.52 2.53
C ASP A 103 52.06 -7.27 1.81
N GLU A 104 51.72 -7.06 0.54
CA GLU A 104 52.11 -5.88 -0.24
C GLU A 104 51.52 -4.61 0.33
N PHE A 105 50.22 -4.62 0.63
CA PHE A 105 49.49 -3.43 1.15
C PHE A 105 49.96 -3.05 2.56
N LEU A 106 50.29 -4.02 3.38
CA LEU A 106 50.86 -3.81 4.72
C LEU A 106 52.25 -3.17 4.63
N ALA A 107 53.11 -3.67 3.70
CA ALA A 107 54.42 -3.07 3.45
C ALA A 107 54.32 -1.62 2.95
N ASP A 108 53.43 -1.34 2.01
CA ASP A 108 53.19 0.03 1.50
C ASP A 108 52.71 0.97 2.62
N LEU A 109 51.76 0.50 3.47
CA LEU A 109 51.27 1.27 4.62
C LEU A 109 52.40 1.57 5.60
N ALA A 110 53.24 0.58 5.93
CA ALA A 110 54.38 0.77 6.83
C ALA A 110 55.42 1.76 6.27
N ALA A 111 55.64 1.75 4.95
CA ALA A 111 56.52 2.73 4.29
C ALA A 111 55.95 4.15 4.36
N ALA A 112 54.64 4.31 4.11
CA ALA A 112 53.96 5.61 4.18
C ALA A 112 53.91 6.14 5.63
N ASP A 113 53.68 5.30 6.62
CA ASP A 113 53.74 5.65 8.05
C ASP A 113 55.15 6.16 8.44
N ALA A 114 56.22 5.49 8.00
CA ALA A 114 57.62 5.92 8.25
C ALA A 114 57.92 7.26 7.60
N ALA A 115 57.46 7.48 6.36
CA ALA A 115 57.60 8.78 5.66
C ALA A 115 56.88 9.92 6.39
N LEU A 116 55.63 9.68 6.81
CA LEU A 116 54.84 10.64 7.59
C LEU A 116 55.53 10.98 8.92
N PHE A 117 56.06 9.99 9.63
CA PHE A 117 56.80 10.22 10.88
C PHE A 117 58.04 11.12 10.66
N ALA A 118 58.83 10.87 9.62
CA ALA A 118 60.02 11.65 9.28
C ALA A 118 59.64 13.13 8.95
N LEU A 119 58.66 13.33 8.08
CA LEU A 119 58.23 14.68 7.66
C LEU A 119 57.53 15.46 8.79
N LYS A 120 56.90 14.75 9.74
CA LYS A 120 56.37 15.36 10.97
C LYS A 120 57.48 15.91 11.86
N ALA A 121 58.60 15.20 11.96
CA ALA A 121 59.77 15.66 12.70
C ALA A 121 60.41 16.90 12.04
N ASP A 122 60.52 16.92 10.69
CA ASP A 122 61.00 18.09 9.93
C ASP A 122 60.12 19.32 10.10
N PHE A 123 58.79 19.12 10.05
CA PHE A 123 57.83 20.20 10.32
C PHE A 123 58.01 20.80 11.72
N VAL A 124 58.11 19.96 12.75
CA VAL A 124 58.27 20.38 14.13
C VAL A 124 59.58 21.19 14.28
N ASN A 125 60.68 20.71 13.69
CA ASN A 125 61.99 21.41 13.72
C ASN A 125 61.91 22.79 13.00
N ALA A 126 61.32 22.82 11.80
CA ALA A 126 61.16 24.08 11.04
C ALA A 126 60.24 25.08 11.78
N LYS A 127 59.17 24.57 12.41
CA LYS A 127 58.26 25.38 13.24
C LYS A 127 58.99 26.02 14.42
N ILE A 128 59.71 25.21 15.22
CA ILE A 128 60.47 25.68 16.39
C ILE A 128 61.50 26.74 15.97
N LYS A 129 62.20 26.49 14.86
CA LYS A 129 63.20 27.45 14.34
C LYS A 129 62.56 28.78 13.97
N TYR A 130 61.46 28.76 13.19
CA TYR A 130 60.72 29.94 12.78
C TYR A 130 60.15 30.71 13.99
N GLU A 131 59.50 30.05 14.91
CA GLU A 131 58.91 30.66 16.12
C GLU A 131 60.00 31.29 17.00
N ARG A 132 61.14 30.64 17.19
CA ARG A 132 62.29 31.20 17.93
C ARG A 132 62.78 32.48 17.28
N MET A 133 63.06 32.48 15.96
CA MET A 133 63.56 33.64 15.24
C MET A 133 62.56 34.80 15.25
N LYS A 134 61.30 34.50 15.03
CA LYS A 134 60.19 35.50 15.07
C LYS A 134 60.05 36.15 16.45
N ASN A 135 60.16 35.38 17.53
CA ASN A 135 59.98 35.87 18.90
C ASN A 135 61.21 36.70 19.38
N SER A 136 62.39 36.42 18.83
CA SER A 136 63.57 37.19 19.13
C SER A 136 63.66 38.56 18.38
N GLY A 137 62.91 38.73 17.29
CA GLY A 137 62.75 39.95 16.55
C GLY A 137 63.95 40.37 15.70
N GLU A 138 63.80 41.50 15.01
CA GLU A 138 64.80 42.04 14.09
C GLU A 138 66.07 42.57 14.79
N ASP A 139 66.00 42.81 16.10
CA ASP A 139 67.18 43.18 16.90
C ASP A 139 68.23 42.07 16.99
N VAL A 140 67.86 40.83 16.76
CA VAL A 140 68.70 39.63 16.87
C VAL A 140 68.96 38.98 15.50
N TYR A 141 67.94 38.95 14.61
CA TYR A 141 68.00 38.28 13.31
C TYR A 141 67.62 39.32 12.18
N ALA A 142 68.31 39.23 11.04
CA ALA A 142 67.91 39.99 9.87
C ALA A 142 66.52 39.55 9.37
N GLN A 143 65.69 40.51 8.89
CA GLN A 143 64.38 40.24 8.40
C GLN A 143 64.37 39.11 7.32
N GLN A 144 65.35 39.08 6.44
CA GLN A 144 65.54 38.07 5.43
C GLN A 144 65.69 36.63 6.01
N GLU A 145 66.34 36.53 7.17
CA GLU A 145 66.51 35.22 7.85
C GLU A 145 65.22 34.77 8.46
N ILE A 146 64.39 35.63 9.02
CA ILE A 146 63.04 35.35 9.51
C ILE A 146 62.12 34.89 8.35
N ASP A 147 62.19 35.60 7.21
CA ASP A 147 61.40 35.24 6.01
C ASP A 147 61.84 33.88 5.42
N ASN A 148 63.12 33.57 5.41
CA ASN A 148 63.66 32.27 5.01
C ASN A 148 63.18 31.14 5.94
N ALA A 149 63.21 31.41 7.25
CA ALA A 149 62.71 30.43 8.23
C ALA A 149 61.19 30.18 8.10
N LYS A 150 60.42 31.23 7.85
CA LYS A 150 59.00 31.14 7.55
C LYS A 150 58.73 30.34 6.27
N SER A 151 59.49 30.58 5.21
CA SER A 151 59.35 29.84 3.94
C SER A 151 59.65 28.33 4.16
N SER A 152 60.74 28.03 4.94
CA SER A 152 61.09 26.65 5.29
C SER A 152 59.97 25.96 6.12
N PHE A 153 59.38 26.71 7.09
CA PHE A 153 58.27 26.20 7.89
C PHE A 153 57.02 25.90 7.00
N LEU A 154 56.66 26.80 6.09
CA LEU A 154 55.53 26.61 5.17
C LEU A 154 55.77 25.41 4.21
N SER A 155 57.02 25.28 3.72
CA SER A 155 57.42 24.12 2.89
C SER A 155 57.31 22.80 3.65
N ALA A 156 57.80 22.76 4.89
CA ALA A 156 57.70 21.59 5.73
C ALA A 156 56.24 21.26 6.07
N ALA A 157 55.37 22.27 6.26
CA ALA A 157 53.96 22.09 6.46
C ALA A 157 53.29 21.45 5.21
N GLY A 158 53.62 21.92 4.01
CA GLY A 158 53.13 21.36 2.76
C GLY A 158 53.54 19.88 2.55
N ASN A 159 54.81 19.59 2.87
CA ASN A 159 55.34 18.21 2.79
C ASN A 159 54.66 17.26 3.80
N LEU A 160 54.39 17.73 5.01
CA LEU A 160 53.64 16.98 6.01
C LEU A 160 52.25 16.64 5.54
N GLU A 161 51.51 17.59 4.97
CA GLU A 161 50.16 17.37 4.45
C GLU A 161 50.17 16.37 3.26
N LYS A 162 51.18 16.47 2.39
CA LYS A 162 51.37 15.49 1.32
C LYS A 162 51.59 14.08 1.88
N ALA A 163 52.47 13.90 2.87
CA ALA A 163 52.69 12.61 3.48
C ALA A 163 51.47 12.05 4.20
N ARG A 164 50.64 12.88 4.83
CA ARG A 164 49.36 12.50 5.40
C ARG A 164 48.39 11.92 4.34
N ALA A 165 48.33 12.59 3.20
CA ALA A 165 47.50 12.12 2.09
C ALA A 165 47.97 10.77 1.51
N GLU A 166 49.29 10.58 1.40
CA GLU A 166 49.91 9.35 0.93
C GLU A 166 49.66 8.19 1.93
N GLN A 167 49.81 8.45 3.22
CA GLN A 167 49.55 7.49 4.29
C GLN A 167 48.04 7.10 4.29
N PHE A 168 47.13 8.05 4.19
CA PHE A 168 45.71 7.79 4.09
C PHE A 168 45.35 6.93 2.87
N ALA A 169 45.99 7.20 1.72
CA ALA A 169 45.77 6.39 0.51
C ALA A 169 46.28 4.93 0.69
N ALA A 170 47.41 4.73 1.32
CA ALA A 170 47.95 3.40 1.64
C ALA A 170 47.06 2.64 2.65
N GLN A 171 46.59 3.33 3.70
CA GLN A 171 45.64 2.78 4.67
C GLN A 171 44.34 2.37 3.99
N THR A 172 43.78 3.20 3.10
CA THR A 172 42.56 2.88 2.36
C THR A 172 42.70 1.65 1.49
N LYS A 173 43.86 1.49 0.81
CA LYS A 173 44.17 0.27 0.03
C LYS A 173 44.25 -0.96 0.91
N PHE A 174 44.91 -0.85 2.05
CA PHE A 174 45.01 -1.94 3.05
C PHE A 174 43.61 -2.29 3.58
N ASP A 175 42.77 -1.31 3.91
CA ASP A 175 41.39 -1.56 4.36
C ASP A 175 40.54 -2.27 3.30
N TYR A 176 40.79 -2.03 2.02
CA TYR A 176 40.14 -2.73 0.91
C TYR A 176 40.50 -4.19 0.76
N THR A 177 41.57 -4.67 1.43
CA THR A 177 41.86 -6.10 1.52
C THR A 177 40.79 -6.88 2.32
N TYR A 178 40.07 -6.18 3.20
CA TYR A 178 38.92 -6.76 3.90
C TYR A 178 37.63 -6.49 3.10
N MET A 179 37.07 -7.52 2.54
CA MET A 179 35.74 -7.45 1.92
C MET A 179 34.67 -7.45 3.01
N LYS A 180 33.96 -6.34 3.17
CA LYS A 180 33.01 -6.13 4.28
C LYS A 180 31.57 -6.02 3.77
N ALA A 181 30.62 -6.45 4.62
CA ALA A 181 29.21 -6.28 4.35
C ALA A 181 28.81 -4.79 4.35
N PRO A 182 28.18 -4.27 3.27
CA PRO A 182 27.77 -2.86 3.20
C PRO A 182 26.51 -2.55 4.02
N PHE A 183 25.69 -3.57 4.33
CA PHE A 183 24.47 -3.47 5.13
C PHE A 183 24.17 -4.81 5.83
N ASP A 184 23.24 -4.79 6.78
CA ASP A 184 22.76 -5.99 7.47
C ASP A 184 21.95 -6.87 6.52
N GLY A 185 22.26 -8.17 6.45
CA GLY A 185 21.57 -9.06 5.53
C GLY A 185 21.90 -10.53 5.72
N VAL A 186 21.50 -11.33 4.76
CA VAL A 186 21.80 -12.76 4.66
C VAL A 186 22.61 -12.99 3.40
N LEU A 187 23.71 -13.73 3.53
CA LEU A 187 24.52 -14.13 2.39
C LEU A 187 23.85 -15.23 1.60
N GLY A 188 23.85 -15.07 0.28
CA GLY A 188 23.49 -16.13 -0.66
C GLY A 188 24.58 -17.21 -0.79
N ASN A 189 24.67 -17.78 -1.99
CA ASN A 189 25.76 -18.73 -2.30
C ASN A 189 27.10 -17.99 -2.36
N ILE A 190 28.15 -18.64 -1.84
CA ILE A 190 29.54 -18.19 -1.96
C ILE A 190 30.17 -19.00 -3.09
N ALA A 191 30.48 -18.33 -4.19
CA ALA A 191 30.96 -18.97 -5.43
C ALA A 191 32.48 -18.89 -5.60
N VAL A 192 33.22 -18.55 -4.53
CA VAL A 192 34.68 -18.39 -4.53
C VAL A 192 35.34 -19.25 -3.44
N SER A 193 36.62 -19.50 -3.63
CA SER A 193 37.42 -20.33 -2.72
C SER A 193 38.72 -19.62 -2.28
N PRO A 194 39.29 -19.94 -1.11
CA PRO A 194 40.60 -19.48 -0.72
C PRO A 194 41.65 -19.89 -1.79
N GLY A 195 42.56 -18.98 -2.11
CA GLY A 195 43.54 -19.10 -3.18
C GLY A 195 43.08 -18.60 -4.56
N GLU A 196 41.80 -18.29 -4.72
CA GLU A 196 41.29 -17.76 -5.99
C GLU A 196 41.66 -16.30 -6.18
N TYR A 197 42.00 -15.92 -7.44
CA TYR A 197 42.28 -14.54 -7.78
C TYR A 197 40.99 -13.80 -8.14
N VAL A 198 40.75 -12.67 -7.50
CA VAL A 198 39.56 -11.82 -7.71
C VAL A 198 39.97 -10.39 -8.01
N SER A 199 39.07 -9.65 -8.68
CA SER A 199 39.27 -8.27 -9.10
C SER A 199 37.95 -7.50 -9.06
N PRO A 200 37.97 -6.17 -9.17
CA PRO A 200 36.74 -5.34 -9.26
C PRO A 200 35.82 -5.71 -10.43
N GLN A 201 36.32 -6.42 -11.43
CA GLN A 201 35.54 -6.93 -12.58
C GLN A 201 35.00 -8.35 -12.35
N SER A 202 35.35 -8.99 -11.27
CA SER A 202 34.83 -10.31 -10.92
C SER A 202 33.33 -10.19 -10.57
N HIS A 203 32.54 -11.18 -11.01
CA HIS A 203 31.10 -11.24 -10.78
C HIS A 203 30.74 -12.50 -10.02
N ASN A 204 29.56 -12.47 -9.36
CA ASN A 204 28.99 -13.62 -8.67
C ASN A 204 29.86 -14.20 -7.54
N LEU A 205 30.62 -13.38 -6.83
CA LEU A 205 31.45 -13.88 -5.73
C LEU A 205 30.58 -14.27 -4.52
N MET A 206 29.76 -13.34 -4.06
CA MET A 206 28.82 -13.50 -2.95
C MET A 206 27.67 -12.53 -3.17
N GLU A 207 26.46 -12.95 -2.88
CA GLU A 207 25.29 -12.09 -2.88
C GLU A 207 24.89 -11.76 -1.44
N LEU A 208 24.59 -10.50 -1.16
CA LEU A 208 24.07 -10.06 0.13
C LEU A 208 22.68 -9.47 -0.07
N VAL A 209 21.70 -10.00 0.66
CA VAL A 209 20.28 -9.62 0.56
C VAL A 209 19.76 -9.21 1.93
N GLN A 210 19.14 -8.05 1.98
CA GLN A 210 18.46 -7.58 3.19
C GLN A 210 17.04 -8.17 3.24
N TYR A 211 16.76 -8.99 4.26
CA TYR A 211 15.46 -9.62 4.48
C TYR A 211 14.61 -8.88 5.52
N ASN A 212 15.23 -8.04 6.33
CA ASN A 212 14.53 -7.30 7.38
C ASN A 212 15.09 -5.86 7.49
N PRO A 213 14.24 -4.83 7.34
CA PRO A 213 12.85 -4.93 6.85
C PRO A 213 12.78 -5.38 5.39
N ILE A 214 11.63 -5.87 4.96
CA ILE A 214 11.36 -6.27 3.57
C ILE A 214 10.27 -5.37 2.98
N ARG A 215 10.33 -5.12 1.70
CA ARG A 215 9.34 -4.32 0.98
C ARG A 215 8.35 -5.22 0.26
N VAL A 216 7.08 -4.84 0.27
CA VAL A 216 6.05 -5.45 -0.56
C VAL A 216 5.52 -4.39 -1.51
N VAL A 217 5.58 -4.68 -2.79
CA VAL A 217 5.04 -3.83 -3.86
C VAL A 217 3.72 -4.43 -4.33
N PHE A 218 2.68 -3.62 -4.37
CA PHE A 218 1.37 -4.02 -4.88
C PHE A 218 0.75 -2.88 -5.68
N SER A 219 -0.10 -3.23 -6.65
CA SER A 219 -0.72 -2.27 -7.55
C SER A 219 -2.18 -2.06 -7.19
N VAL A 220 -2.59 -0.79 -7.15
CA VAL A 220 -3.95 -0.36 -6.87
C VAL A 220 -4.48 0.40 -8.09
N THR A 221 -5.73 0.17 -8.48
CA THR A 221 -6.32 0.91 -9.60
C THR A 221 -6.43 2.40 -9.25
N ASP A 222 -6.44 3.28 -10.27
CA ASP A 222 -6.62 4.72 -10.10
C ASP A 222 -7.89 5.04 -9.30
N LYS A 223 -9.00 4.36 -9.61
CA LYS A 223 -10.27 4.50 -8.88
C LYS A 223 -10.14 4.11 -7.39
N ASP A 224 -9.53 2.97 -7.11
CA ASP A 224 -9.38 2.49 -5.73
C ASP A 224 -8.39 3.37 -4.95
N PHE A 225 -7.37 3.89 -5.63
CA PHE A 225 -6.44 4.84 -5.02
C PHE A 225 -7.14 6.12 -4.57
N LEU A 226 -7.95 6.74 -5.45
CA LEU A 226 -8.70 7.94 -5.12
C LEU A 226 -9.71 7.70 -3.98
N ASN A 227 -10.38 6.55 -3.99
CA ASN A 227 -11.36 6.20 -2.95
C ASN A 227 -10.72 5.84 -1.60
N SER A 228 -9.58 5.15 -1.61
CA SER A 228 -8.96 4.62 -0.38
C SER A 228 -7.96 5.59 0.25
N PHE A 229 -7.28 6.41 -0.56
CA PHE A 229 -6.18 7.27 -0.13
C PHE A 229 -6.51 8.76 -0.21
N ASP A 230 -7.76 9.15 -0.53
CA ASP A 230 -8.15 10.56 -0.52
C ASP A 230 -7.97 11.11 0.91
N LYS A 231 -7.24 12.24 0.99
CA LYS A 231 -6.89 12.91 2.25
C LYS A 231 -8.08 13.39 3.07
N LYS A 232 -9.29 13.38 2.51
CA LYS A 232 -10.52 13.72 3.22
C LYS A 232 -10.99 12.64 4.18
N ASP A 233 -10.64 11.39 3.91
CA ASP A 233 -11.00 10.24 4.72
C ASP A 233 -9.85 9.96 5.71
N LYS A 234 -10.01 10.38 6.96
CA LYS A 234 -9.04 10.20 8.06
C LYS A 234 -9.02 8.78 8.65
N ALA A 235 -9.58 7.81 7.95
CA ALA A 235 -9.56 6.42 8.43
C ALA A 235 -8.13 5.86 8.38
N ASP A 236 -7.68 5.28 9.47
CA ASP A 236 -6.38 4.63 9.56
C ASP A 236 -6.37 3.39 8.68
N ILE A 237 -5.49 3.38 7.67
CA ILE A 237 -5.29 2.22 6.80
C ILE A 237 -4.28 1.29 7.47
N VAL A 238 -4.69 0.06 7.76
CA VAL A 238 -3.83 -1.00 8.26
C VAL A 238 -3.46 -1.94 7.11
N VAL A 239 -2.16 -2.10 6.87
CA VAL A 239 -1.63 -2.96 5.81
C VAL A 239 -1.14 -4.26 6.42
N LYS A 240 -1.70 -5.38 6.00
CA LYS A 240 -1.26 -6.73 6.42
C LYS A 240 -0.85 -7.54 5.20
N ALA A 241 0.00 -8.52 5.41
CA ALA A 241 0.41 -9.46 4.37
C ALA A 241 0.00 -10.88 4.73
N ARG A 242 -0.71 -11.55 3.81
CA ARG A 242 -1.05 -12.97 3.91
C ARG A 242 -0.11 -13.76 2.99
N LEU A 243 0.59 -14.71 3.56
CA LEU A 243 1.52 -15.58 2.86
C LEU A 243 0.79 -16.62 2.00
N ALA A 244 1.53 -17.28 1.11
CA ALA A 244 0.98 -18.30 0.20
C ALA A 244 0.35 -19.51 0.92
N ASN A 245 0.76 -19.81 2.15
CA ASN A 245 0.17 -20.87 2.98
C ASN A 245 -1.12 -20.43 3.71
N GLY A 246 -1.56 -19.18 3.53
CA GLY A 246 -2.74 -18.60 4.17
C GLY A 246 -2.48 -17.88 5.49
N ASP A 247 -1.29 -17.99 6.07
CA ASP A 247 -0.94 -17.30 7.31
C ASP A 247 -0.87 -15.79 7.08
N VAL A 248 -1.39 -15.01 8.01
CA VAL A 248 -1.21 -13.56 8.03
C VAL A 248 0.00 -13.22 8.89
N LEU A 249 0.89 -12.39 8.37
CA LEU A 249 2.03 -11.91 9.16
C LEU A 249 1.51 -11.09 10.35
N PRO A 250 2.07 -11.31 11.56
CA PRO A 250 1.68 -10.51 12.74
C PRO A 250 2.14 -9.06 12.63
N GLN A 251 3.16 -8.78 11.84
CA GLN A 251 3.69 -7.43 11.62
C GLN A 251 2.80 -6.67 10.65
N VAL A 252 2.49 -5.43 11.02
CA VAL A 252 1.74 -4.49 10.19
C VAL A 252 2.71 -3.75 9.26
N GLY A 253 2.36 -3.70 7.99
CA GLY A 253 3.11 -2.96 6.98
C GLY A 253 2.92 -1.46 7.11
N LYS A 254 3.97 -0.70 6.83
CA LYS A 254 3.95 0.76 6.76
C LYS A 254 4.10 1.19 5.31
N ILE A 255 3.11 1.88 4.77
CA ILE A 255 3.22 2.49 3.44
C ILE A 255 4.31 3.56 3.51
N LYS A 256 5.33 3.43 2.69
CA LYS A 256 6.45 4.37 2.61
C LYS A 256 6.22 5.43 1.56
N TYR A 257 5.84 4.99 0.39
CA TYR A 257 5.54 5.88 -0.74
C TYR A 257 4.67 5.14 -1.77
N THR A 258 4.15 5.93 -2.70
CA THR A 258 3.47 5.45 -3.89
C THR A 258 4.28 5.84 -5.12
N SER A 259 4.11 5.11 -6.23
CA SER A 259 4.66 5.56 -7.51
C SER A 259 4.19 6.99 -7.80
N ASN A 260 4.99 7.75 -8.52
CA ASN A 260 4.64 9.09 -8.99
C ASN A 260 3.92 9.09 -10.34
N THR A 261 3.75 7.92 -10.95
CA THR A 261 3.12 7.73 -12.26
C THR A 261 2.22 6.52 -12.24
N ILE A 262 1.10 6.62 -12.97
CA ILE A 262 0.20 5.50 -13.24
C ILE A 262 0.77 4.71 -14.41
N ASP A 263 0.84 3.39 -14.28
CA ASP A 263 1.16 2.50 -15.40
C ASP A 263 0.03 2.53 -16.42
N LYS A 264 0.36 2.96 -17.65
CA LYS A 264 -0.62 3.15 -18.72
C LYS A 264 -1.24 1.85 -19.23
N ASN A 265 -0.56 0.71 -19.07
CA ASN A 265 -1.04 -0.58 -19.55
C ASN A 265 -2.05 -1.20 -18.58
N THR A 266 -1.84 -1.00 -17.27
CA THR A 266 -2.66 -1.61 -16.22
C THR A 266 -3.60 -0.60 -15.56
N ASN A 267 -3.48 0.69 -15.87
CA ASN A 267 -4.19 1.80 -15.22
C ASN A 267 -4.12 1.70 -13.68
N SER A 268 -2.95 1.40 -13.17
CA SER A 268 -2.71 1.18 -11.75
C SER A 268 -1.49 1.93 -11.23
N LEU A 269 -1.49 2.18 -9.93
CA LEU A 269 -0.43 2.84 -9.19
C LEU A 269 0.24 1.83 -8.27
N ALA A 270 1.57 1.75 -8.31
CA ALA A 270 2.32 0.90 -7.40
C ALA A 270 2.45 1.57 -6.02
N ILE A 271 2.16 0.79 -4.98
CA ILE A 271 2.31 1.17 -3.57
C ILE A 271 3.40 0.32 -2.95
N TYR A 272 4.27 0.96 -2.19
CA TYR A 272 5.43 0.36 -1.55
C TYR A 272 5.22 0.36 -0.03
N ALA A 273 5.00 -0.82 0.55
CA ALA A 273 4.85 -1.02 1.98
C ALA A 273 6.04 -1.80 2.54
N GLU A 274 6.58 -1.36 3.67
CA GLU A 274 7.65 -2.06 4.38
C GLU A 274 7.10 -2.81 5.58
N PHE A 275 7.59 -4.04 5.74
CA PHE A 275 7.24 -4.95 6.82
C PHE A 275 8.49 -5.35 7.59
N GLU A 276 8.41 -5.34 8.91
CA GLU A 276 9.39 -6.04 9.73
C GLU A 276 9.28 -7.55 9.50
N ASN A 277 10.41 -8.20 9.28
CA ASN A 277 10.50 -9.62 8.92
C ASN A 277 11.58 -10.35 9.73
N PRO A 278 11.50 -10.34 11.08
CA PRO A 278 12.57 -10.85 11.93
C PRO A 278 12.86 -12.34 11.73
N ASP A 279 11.83 -13.11 11.41
CA ASP A 279 11.91 -14.56 11.20
C ASP A 279 12.22 -14.95 9.76
N ASN A 280 12.44 -13.98 8.86
CA ASN A 280 12.66 -14.16 7.42
C ASN A 280 11.57 -15.04 6.76
N ARG A 281 10.32 -14.97 7.24
CA ARG A 281 9.20 -15.73 6.67
C ARG A 281 8.81 -15.24 5.27
N LEU A 282 9.04 -13.96 4.99
CA LEU A 282 8.82 -13.36 3.69
C LEU A 282 10.17 -13.26 2.98
N LEU A 283 10.27 -13.95 1.85
CA LEU A 283 11.48 -13.96 1.03
C LEU A 283 11.31 -13.01 -0.16
N PRO A 284 12.39 -12.37 -0.64
CA PRO A 284 12.35 -11.61 -1.89
C PRO A 284 11.79 -12.44 -3.04
N ASN A 285 11.06 -11.78 -3.94
CA ASN A 285 10.33 -12.35 -5.08
C ASN A 285 9.13 -13.24 -4.71
N ALA A 286 8.82 -13.44 -3.42
CA ALA A 286 7.62 -14.15 -3.01
C ALA A 286 6.35 -13.32 -3.31
N TYR A 287 5.30 -13.98 -3.79
CA TYR A 287 3.98 -13.38 -3.93
C TYR A 287 3.22 -13.47 -2.61
N VAL A 288 2.51 -12.40 -2.28
CA VAL A 288 1.67 -12.29 -1.08
C VAL A 288 0.35 -11.62 -1.42
N GLN A 289 -0.66 -11.89 -0.61
CA GLN A 289 -1.89 -11.10 -0.61
C GLN A 289 -1.72 -9.95 0.38
N VAL A 290 -1.82 -8.74 -0.12
CA VAL A 290 -1.83 -7.53 0.70
C VAL A 290 -3.27 -7.23 1.09
N LEU A 291 -3.54 -7.22 2.38
CA LEU A 291 -4.83 -6.89 2.96
C LEU A 291 -4.78 -5.43 3.41
N LEU A 292 -5.50 -4.56 2.72
CA LEU A 292 -5.72 -3.17 3.10
C LEU A 292 -7.00 -3.11 3.93
N GLU A 293 -6.86 -3.00 5.24
CA GLU A 293 -7.99 -2.86 6.16
C GLU A 293 -8.24 -1.39 6.44
N LYS A 294 -9.45 -0.92 6.18
CA LYS A 294 -9.91 0.43 6.50
C LYS A 294 -11.10 0.34 7.44
N GLU A 295 -11.03 0.98 8.58
CA GLU A 295 -12.12 1.04 9.55
C GLU A 295 -12.95 2.30 9.30
N TYR A 296 -14.25 2.11 9.10
CA TYR A 296 -15.23 3.18 8.98
C TYR A 296 -16.09 3.21 10.22
N LYS A 297 -16.28 4.40 10.77
CA LYS A 297 -17.09 4.63 11.98
C LYS A 297 -18.41 5.28 11.63
N ASN A 298 -19.43 5.00 12.43
CA ASN A 298 -20.78 5.57 12.31
C ASN A 298 -21.36 5.35 10.90
N ILE A 299 -21.23 4.15 10.38
CA ILE A 299 -21.77 3.75 9.08
C ILE A 299 -22.99 2.83 9.24
N ILE A 300 -23.64 2.56 8.14
CA ILE A 300 -24.74 1.61 8.07
C ILE A 300 -24.37 0.44 7.19
N LEU A 301 -24.70 -0.77 7.65
CA LEU A 301 -24.64 -1.98 6.83
C LEU A 301 -26.00 -2.23 6.16
N ILE A 302 -26.00 -2.28 4.85
CA ILE A 302 -27.20 -2.48 4.02
C ILE A 302 -27.05 -3.80 3.28
N ALA A 303 -27.96 -4.73 3.52
CA ALA A 303 -27.96 -6.00 2.81
C ALA A 303 -28.04 -5.81 1.29
N LYS A 304 -27.16 -6.46 0.54
CA LYS A 304 -27.04 -6.30 -0.92
C LYS A 304 -28.37 -6.43 -1.68
N PRO A 305 -29.29 -7.34 -1.33
CA PRO A 305 -30.58 -7.48 -2.02
C PRO A 305 -31.50 -6.26 -1.89
N ARG A 306 -31.25 -5.35 -0.92
CA ARG A 306 -32.06 -4.13 -0.72
C ARG A 306 -31.63 -2.97 -1.60
N VAL A 307 -30.44 -3.05 -2.20
CA VAL A 307 -29.87 -1.97 -2.99
C VAL A 307 -30.30 -2.06 -4.44
N ILE A 308 -30.81 -0.95 -4.96
CA ILE A 308 -31.24 -0.80 -6.35
C ILE A 308 -30.16 -0.03 -7.09
N MET A 309 -29.45 -0.73 -7.97
CA MET A 309 -28.42 -0.12 -8.79
C MET A 309 -29.05 0.54 -10.02
N LYS A 310 -28.83 1.85 -10.19
CA LYS A 310 -29.26 2.64 -11.35
C LYS A 310 -28.04 3.25 -12.05
N PRO A 311 -28.16 3.68 -13.31
CA PRO A 311 -27.04 4.30 -14.03
C PRO A 311 -26.49 5.56 -13.37
N ASP A 312 -27.30 6.25 -12.55
CA ASP A 312 -26.99 7.51 -11.86
C ASP A 312 -26.62 7.33 -10.37
N GLY A 313 -26.57 6.09 -9.89
CA GLY A 313 -26.16 5.77 -8.52
C GLY A 313 -26.91 4.60 -7.90
N ASP A 314 -26.56 4.31 -6.66
CA ASP A 314 -27.15 3.25 -5.85
C ASP A 314 -28.22 3.83 -4.94
N TYR A 315 -29.36 3.16 -4.84
CA TYR A 315 -30.53 3.63 -4.11
C TYR A 315 -31.10 2.51 -3.25
N LEU A 316 -31.88 2.90 -2.25
CA LEU A 316 -32.77 1.96 -1.55
C LEU A 316 -34.13 2.64 -1.29
N TYR A 317 -35.14 1.83 -1.07
CA TYR A 317 -36.43 2.35 -0.64
C TYR A 317 -36.42 2.70 0.84
N THR A 318 -36.93 3.88 1.15
CA THR A 318 -37.12 4.37 2.52
C THR A 318 -38.53 4.88 2.71
N VAL A 319 -38.99 4.92 3.96
CA VAL A 319 -40.22 5.56 4.35
C VAL A 319 -39.89 6.72 5.29
N LEU A 320 -40.30 7.93 4.86
CA LEU A 320 -40.19 9.14 5.67
C LEU A 320 -41.57 9.74 5.82
N ASN A 321 -42.05 9.92 7.05
CA ASN A 321 -43.39 10.47 7.35
C ASN A 321 -44.56 9.74 6.60
N GLY A 322 -44.46 8.41 6.42
CA GLY A 322 -45.45 7.61 5.72
C GLY A 322 -45.41 7.68 4.19
N ILE A 323 -44.40 8.35 3.63
CA ILE A 323 -44.19 8.46 2.18
C ILE A 323 -43.03 7.59 1.77
N LEU A 324 -43.24 6.71 0.78
CA LEU A 324 -42.19 5.88 0.17
C LEU A 324 -41.27 6.76 -0.69
N SER A 325 -40.00 6.68 -0.50
CA SER A 325 -39.00 7.43 -1.25
C SER A 325 -37.81 6.57 -1.67
N LEU A 326 -37.06 7.05 -2.65
CA LEU A 326 -35.77 6.47 -3.03
C LEU A 326 -34.65 7.31 -2.44
N HIS A 327 -33.95 6.74 -1.45
CA HIS A 327 -32.80 7.35 -0.83
C HIS A 327 -31.54 6.98 -1.61
N LYS A 328 -30.74 7.98 -1.96
CA LYS A 328 -29.48 7.77 -2.68
C LYS A 328 -28.37 7.42 -1.68
N LEU A 329 -27.68 6.31 -1.93
CA LEU A 329 -26.62 5.82 -1.08
C LEU A 329 -25.25 6.36 -1.52
N HIS A 330 -24.40 6.59 -0.53
CA HIS A 330 -22.97 6.75 -0.73
C HIS A 330 -22.28 5.51 -0.15
N ILE A 331 -21.92 4.56 -1.02
CA ILE A 331 -21.32 3.28 -0.65
C ILE A 331 -19.80 3.42 -0.61
N PHE A 332 -19.18 3.10 0.53
CA PHE A 332 -17.72 3.07 0.70
C PHE A 332 -17.09 1.76 0.22
N GLY A 333 -17.86 0.66 0.25
CA GLY A 333 -17.39 -0.66 -0.14
C GLY A 333 -18.32 -1.77 0.35
N GLU A 334 -17.79 -2.98 0.40
CA GLU A 334 -18.54 -4.18 0.79
C GLU A 334 -17.91 -4.84 2.02
N SER A 335 -18.75 -5.37 2.89
CA SER A 335 -18.36 -6.21 4.01
C SER A 335 -19.31 -7.41 4.07
N ASP A 336 -18.79 -8.61 3.82
CA ASP A 336 -19.54 -9.84 3.69
C ASP A 336 -20.70 -9.72 2.68
N ASN A 337 -21.95 -9.92 3.14
CA ASN A 337 -23.16 -9.82 2.30
C ASN A 337 -23.82 -8.44 2.33
N ASN A 338 -23.13 -7.42 2.86
CA ASN A 338 -23.65 -6.07 3.02
C ASN A 338 -22.80 -5.05 2.27
N PHE A 339 -23.44 -3.95 1.86
CA PHE A 339 -22.75 -2.72 1.52
C PHE A 339 -22.50 -1.89 2.78
N VAL A 340 -21.35 -1.25 2.84
CA VAL A 340 -20.98 -0.28 3.86
C VAL A 340 -21.28 1.10 3.30
N ALA A 341 -22.26 1.80 3.88
CA ALA A 341 -22.72 3.08 3.39
C ALA A 341 -22.67 4.16 4.47
N GLU A 342 -22.59 5.40 4.02
CA GLU A 342 -22.68 6.58 4.87
C GLU A 342 -24.05 6.66 5.55
N ASN A 343 -24.08 7.03 6.83
CA ASN A 343 -25.31 7.32 7.52
C ASN A 343 -25.75 8.76 7.23
N ASN A 344 -26.54 8.94 6.18
CA ASN A 344 -27.12 10.22 5.79
C ASN A 344 -28.67 10.22 5.86
N PHE A 345 -29.24 9.30 6.68
CA PHE A 345 -30.67 9.16 6.87
C PHE A 345 -31.20 10.18 7.89
N ALA A 346 -32.44 10.64 7.69
CA ALA A 346 -33.13 11.48 8.65
C ALA A 346 -33.51 10.65 9.92
N GLU A 347 -33.77 11.31 11.05
CA GLU A 347 -34.04 10.65 12.33
C GLU A 347 -35.28 9.74 12.30
N ASP A 348 -36.31 10.12 11.51
CA ASP A 348 -37.57 9.39 11.33
C ASP A 348 -37.63 8.68 9.95
N GLU A 349 -36.51 8.44 9.32
CA GLU A 349 -36.43 7.72 8.07
C GLU A 349 -36.13 6.24 8.32
N TYR A 350 -36.94 5.36 7.72
CA TYR A 350 -36.86 3.92 7.91
C TYR A 350 -36.53 3.21 6.60
N ILE A 351 -35.68 2.22 6.65
CA ILE A 351 -35.29 1.40 5.48
C ILE A 351 -36.36 0.33 5.24
N VAL A 352 -36.83 0.21 4.01
CA VAL A 352 -37.76 -0.86 3.61
C VAL A 352 -37.00 -2.18 3.50
N GLU A 353 -37.56 -3.23 4.10
CA GLU A 353 -36.91 -4.56 4.18
C GLU A 353 -36.91 -5.28 2.83
N ASP A 354 -38.08 -5.29 2.18
CA ASP A 354 -38.30 -5.94 0.89
C ASP A 354 -38.68 -4.92 -0.18
N THR A 355 -38.16 -5.10 -1.39
CA THR A 355 -38.49 -4.20 -2.52
C THR A 355 -40.00 -4.21 -2.76
N PRO A 356 -40.68 -3.04 -2.73
CA PRO A 356 -42.12 -2.97 -2.97
C PRO A 356 -42.49 -3.51 -4.37
N GLU A 357 -43.46 -4.40 -4.45
CA GLU A 357 -43.87 -4.99 -5.73
C GLU A 357 -44.83 -4.08 -6.55
N SER A 358 -45.63 -3.27 -5.86
CA SER A 358 -46.70 -2.46 -6.49
C SER A 358 -46.65 -0.96 -6.18
N GLN A 359 -45.92 -0.54 -5.17
CA GLN A 359 -45.77 0.85 -4.76
C GLN A 359 -44.61 1.52 -5.47
N GLN A 360 -44.76 2.84 -5.74
CA GLN A 360 -43.72 3.67 -6.33
C GLN A 360 -43.27 4.79 -5.37
N ALA A 361 -42.11 5.33 -5.62
CA ALA A 361 -41.62 6.47 -4.86
C ALA A 361 -42.61 7.64 -5.00
N GLY A 362 -43.06 8.20 -3.89
CA GLY A 362 -44.10 9.22 -3.80
C GLY A 362 -45.42 8.71 -3.22
N ASP A 363 -45.64 7.41 -3.14
CA ASP A 363 -46.87 6.83 -2.60
C ASP A 363 -46.95 6.95 -1.08
N GLU A 364 -48.14 7.19 -0.54
CA GLU A 364 -48.40 7.03 0.89
C GLU A 364 -48.51 5.54 1.23
N VAL A 365 -47.78 5.10 2.23
CA VAL A 365 -47.71 3.69 2.64
C VAL A 365 -47.94 3.52 4.14
N SER A 366 -48.62 2.43 4.51
CA SER A 366 -48.60 1.94 5.86
C SER A 366 -47.39 1.10 6.09
N TYR A 367 -46.75 1.20 7.27
CA TYR A 367 -45.56 0.45 7.56
C TYR A 367 -45.54 -0.10 9.00
N ILE A 368 -44.80 -1.18 9.19
CA ILE A 368 -44.60 -1.82 10.50
C ILE A 368 -43.10 -1.83 10.75
N ILE A 369 -42.73 -1.20 11.88
CA ILE A 369 -41.32 -1.15 12.29
C ILE A 369 -40.97 -2.49 12.90
N LYS A 370 -40.00 -3.20 12.31
CA LYS A 370 -39.40 -4.40 12.88
C LYS A 370 -38.17 -4.04 13.71
N ALA A 371 -37.96 -4.76 14.79
CA ALA A 371 -36.72 -4.67 15.53
C ALA A 371 -35.58 -5.24 14.67
N VAL A 372 -34.45 -4.52 14.60
CA VAL A 372 -33.22 -5.01 13.98
C VAL A 372 -32.75 -6.24 14.80
N GLN A 373 -32.65 -7.41 14.19
CA GLN A 373 -32.06 -8.61 14.78
C GLN A 373 -30.54 -8.57 14.62
#